data_682aea5b7f4075a3afae800e56f12b46
#
_entry.id   682aea5b7f4075a3afae800e56f12b46
#
_cell.length_a   1.000
_cell.length_b   1.000
_cell.length_c   1.000
_cell.angle_alpha   90.00
_cell.angle_beta   90.00
_cell.angle_gamma   90.00
#
_symmetry.space_group_name_H-M   'P 1'
#
loop_
_entity.id
_entity.type
_entity.pdbx_description
1 polymer ?
#
loop_
_entity_poly.entity_id
_entity_poly.type
_entity_poly.pdbx_seq_one_letter_code
_entity_poly.pdbx_strand_id
1 'polypeptide(L)'
;MTIPYSSSTTLTNSDPVFPAGREEYEMEQDVNRNILIAADESDNSRRAVIYVGKMLGSVKGFKVTVVHVIREPEEDFFPVESEKEKWYREYGRKAETMLEEYKGMLINAGFAPEDVSVRSTLRYCPSMAECILAERDKLEYGTLVVGRKGLSHKEEFLFGSISGKIVRTARNCTVWVVE
;
A
#
# COMPACT_ATOMS: atom_id res chain seq x y z
N MET A 1 -73.26 -18.09 -24.49
CA MET A 1 -72.21 -18.10 -25.54
C MET A 1 -70.87 -18.04 -24.74
N THR A 2 -70.29 -19.21 -24.56
CA THR A 2 -69.12 -19.42 -23.66
C THR A 2 -67.90 -19.59 -24.55
N ILE A 3 -66.88 -18.77 -24.36
CA ILE A 3 -65.60 -18.91 -25.03
C ILE A 3 -64.64 -19.61 -24.12
N PRO A 4 -63.98 -20.71 -24.44
CA PRO A 4 -62.97 -21.32 -23.60
C PRO A 4 -61.62 -20.70 -23.87
N TYR A 5 -60.92 -20.29 -22.77
CA TYR A 5 -59.54 -19.90 -22.77
C TYR A 5 -58.68 -21.12 -22.45
N SER A 6 -57.97 -21.62 -23.43
CA SER A 6 -56.94 -22.66 -23.22
C SER A 6 -55.68 -22.24 -23.98
N SER A 7 -54.63 -22.02 -23.27
CA SER A 7 -53.27 -22.29 -23.75
C SER A 7 -52.27 -22.23 -22.58
N SER A 8 -51.95 -23.41 -22.12
CA SER A 8 -50.79 -23.68 -21.23
C SER A 8 -49.51 -23.48 -22.05
N THR A 9 -48.80 -22.41 -21.78
CA THR A 9 -47.44 -22.25 -22.23
C THR A 9 -46.51 -22.86 -21.20
N THR A 10 -46.00 -24.04 -21.49
CA THR A 10 -44.90 -24.69 -20.78
C THR A 10 -43.63 -23.88 -21.03
N LEU A 11 -43.18 -23.16 -20.02
CA LEU A 11 -41.83 -22.59 -19.99
C LEU A 11 -40.84 -23.74 -19.85
N THR A 12 -40.15 -24.09 -20.90
CA THR A 12 -39.01 -24.97 -20.87
C THR A 12 -37.88 -24.22 -20.15
N ASN A 13 -37.56 -24.71 -18.97
CA ASN A 13 -36.45 -24.28 -18.16
C ASN A 13 -35.14 -24.71 -18.86
N SER A 14 -34.61 -23.87 -19.75
CA SER A 14 -33.27 -24.07 -20.28
C SER A 14 -32.30 -23.48 -19.27
N ASP A 15 -31.86 -24.30 -18.36
CA ASP A 15 -30.71 -23.97 -17.49
C ASP A 15 -29.54 -23.57 -18.40
N PRO A 16 -28.82 -22.48 -18.07
CA PRO A 16 -27.63 -22.12 -18.82
C PRO A 16 -26.60 -23.24 -18.69
N VAL A 17 -26.33 -23.93 -19.78
CA VAL A 17 -25.26 -24.92 -19.88
C VAL A 17 -23.96 -24.18 -19.76
N PHE A 18 -23.42 -24.13 -18.55
CA PHE A 18 -22.04 -23.74 -18.35
C PHE A 18 -21.15 -24.85 -18.91
N PRO A 19 -20.15 -24.55 -19.73
CA PRO A 19 -19.27 -25.59 -20.28
C PRO A 19 -18.58 -26.31 -19.10
N ALA A 20 -18.77 -27.63 -19.04
CA ALA A 20 -18.03 -28.51 -18.15
C ALA A 20 -16.56 -28.49 -18.61
N GLY A 21 -15.73 -27.75 -17.89
CA GLY A 21 -14.31 -27.55 -18.19
C GLY A 21 -13.79 -26.32 -17.47
N ARG A 22 -14.28 -26.03 -16.25
CA ARG A 22 -13.47 -25.26 -15.32
C ARG A 22 -12.38 -26.21 -14.86
N GLU A 23 -11.18 -26.02 -15.43
CA GLU A 23 -9.97 -26.32 -14.69
C GLU A 23 -10.20 -25.70 -13.31
N GLU A 24 -10.19 -26.53 -12.26
CA GLU A 24 -10.11 -26.06 -10.90
C GLU A 24 -8.86 -25.15 -10.88
N TYR A 25 -9.09 -23.84 -10.97
CA TYR A 25 -8.05 -22.90 -10.62
C TYR A 25 -7.72 -23.22 -9.17
N GLU A 26 -6.63 -23.94 -8.96
CA GLU A 26 -6.02 -24.09 -7.65
C GLU A 26 -5.70 -22.68 -7.16
N MET A 27 -6.70 -22.05 -6.53
CA MET A 27 -6.53 -20.79 -5.80
C MET A 27 -5.89 -21.06 -4.44
N GLU A 28 -4.88 -21.92 -4.44
CA GLU A 28 -4.11 -22.26 -3.25
C GLU A 28 -2.77 -21.49 -3.19
N GLN A 29 -2.71 -20.34 -3.84
CA GLN A 29 -1.66 -19.39 -3.51
C GLN A 29 -2.13 -18.61 -2.28
N ASP A 30 -1.54 -18.97 -1.16
CA ASP A 30 -1.76 -18.27 0.12
C ASP A 30 -1.55 -16.77 -0.11
N VAL A 31 -2.60 -15.98 0.10
CA VAL A 31 -2.54 -14.53 -0.15
C VAL A 31 -1.43 -13.94 0.73
N ASN A 32 -0.44 -13.34 0.11
CA ASN A 32 0.64 -12.69 0.84
C ASN A 32 0.10 -11.55 1.71
N ARG A 33 0.07 -11.78 3.02
CA ARG A 33 -0.49 -10.88 4.04
C ARG A 33 0.53 -9.87 4.59
N ASN A 34 1.68 -9.75 3.95
CA ASN A 34 2.66 -8.73 4.31
C ASN A 34 2.31 -7.41 3.62
N ILE A 35 2.19 -6.36 4.42
CA ILE A 35 1.81 -5.01 4.00
C ILE A 35 2.98 -4.07 4.20
N LEU A 36 3.33 -3.33 3.16
CA LEU A 36 4.27 -2.23 3.23
C LEU A 36 3.50 -0.91 3.17
N ILE A 37 3.64 -0.06 4.18
CA ILE A 37 3.14 1.30 4.17
C ILE A 37 4.31 2.23 3.90
N ALA A 38 4.36 2.87 2.74
CA ALA A 38 5.34 3.92 2.48
C ALA A 38 4.80 5.25 2.99
N ALA A 39 5.47 5.81 4.00
CA ALA A 39 4.99 6.96 4.75
C ALA A 39 6.03 8.08 4.85
N ASP A 40 5.53 9.29 4.89
CA ASP A 40 6.23 10.52 5.23
C ASP A 40 5.44 11.28 6.32
N GLU A 41 5.85 12.49 6.67
CA GLU A 41 5.19 13.32 7.69
C GLU A 41 3.85 13.93 7.22
N SER A 42 3.34 13.56 6.03
CA SER A 42 2.10 14.13 5.49
C SER A 42 0.84 13.57 6.17
N ASP A 43 -0.22 14.36 6.17
CA ASP A 43 -1.54 13.93 6.66
C ASP A 43 -2.07 12.71 5.91
N ASN A 44 -1.78 12.58 4.61
CA ASN A 44 -2.23 11.44 3.83
C ASN A 44 -1.48 10.15 4.23
N SER A 45 -0.18 10.24 4.57
CA SER A 45 0.56 9.12 5.14
C SER A 45 -0.02 8.70 6.49
N ARG A 46 -0.31 9.67 7.36
CA ARG A 46 -0.95 9.41 8.66
C ARG A 46 -2.33 8.73 8.48
N ARG A 47 -3.14 9.21 7.54
CA ARG A 47 -4.44 8.57 7.22
C ARG A 47 -4.27 7.16 6.67
N ALA A 48 -3.25 6.92 5.86
CA ALA A 48 -2.94 5.58 5.36
C ALA A 48 -2.64 4.59 6.49
N VAL A 49 -1.84 5.00 7.49
CA VAL A 49 -1.57 4.20 8.68
C VAL A 49 -2.84 3.93 9.49
N ILE A 50 -3.65 4.97 9.74
CA ILE A 50 -4.93 4.84 10.44
C ILE A 50 -5.88 3.90 9.70
N TYR A 51 -5.96 4.02 8.38
CA TYR A 51 -6.82 3.19 7.54
C TYR A 51 -6.45 1.70 7.66
N VAL A 52 -5.16 1.37 7.50
CA VAL A 52 -4.67 -0.01 7.67
C VAL A 52 -4.97 -0.52 9.08
N GLY A 53 -4.71 0.30 10.10
CA GLY A 53 -5.02 -0.03 11.49
C GLY A 53 -6.49 -0.39 11.70
N LYS A 54 -7.41 0.46 11.23
CA LYS A 54 -8.86 0.24 11.36
C LYS A 54 -9.37 -0.96 10.57
N MET A 55 -8.80 -1.21 9.40
CA MET A 55 -9.25 -2.30 8.53
C MET A 55 -8.74 -3.67 8.99
N LEU A 56 -7.52 -3.74 9.49
CA LEU A 56 -6.82 -5.01 9.67
C LEU A 56 -6.32 -5.26 11.10
N GLY A 57 -6.35 -4.27 11.99
CA GLY A 57 -5.78 -4.41 13.34
C GLY A 57 -6.38 -5.55 14.17
N SER A 58 -7.64 -5.92 13.93
CA SER A 58 -8.29 -7.07 14.59
C SER A 58 -8.18 -8.38 13.80
N VAL A 59 -7.55 -8.37 12.61
CA VAL A 59 -7.45 -9.53 11.73
C VAL A 59 -6.08 -10.18 11.89
N LYS A 60 -6.05 -11.45 12.28
CA LYS A 60 -4.80 -12.19 12.48
C LYS A 60 -4.09 -12.55 11.18
N GLY A 61 -2.75 -12.65 11.25
CA GLY A 61 -1.92 -13.15 10.18
C GLY A 61 -1.42 -12.06 9.22
N PHE A 62 -1.81 -10.80 9.38
CA PHE A 62 -1.21 -9.69 8.67
C PHE A 62 0.04 -9.17 9.40
N LYS A 63 1.10 -8.91 8.64
CA LYS A 63 2.30 -8.22 9.13
C LYS A 63 2.44 -6.88 8.41
N VAL A 64 2.71 -5.84 9.16
CA VAL A 64 2.81 -4.49 8.62
C VAL A 64 4.21 -3.92 8.84
N THR A 65 4.82 -3.43 7.79
CA THR A 65 6.04 -2.63 7.89
C THR A 65 5.75 -1.21 7.41
N VAL A 66 6.04 -0.22 8.24
CA VAL A 66 6.03 1.17 7.82
C VAL A 66 7.44 1.55 7.39
N VAL A 67 7.60 2.00 6.16
CA VAL A 67 8.88 2.43 5.62
C VAL A 67 8.88 3.92 5.32
N HIS A 68 9.93 4.60 5.77
CA HIS A 68 10.26 5.94 5.33
C HIS A 68 11.48 5.88 4.43
N VAL A 69 11.30 6.26 3.17
CA VAL A 69 12.40 6.30 2.19
C VAL A 69 13.00 7.70 2.17
N ILE A 70 14.29 7.76 2.46
CA ILE A 70 15.08 8.97 2.38
C ILE A 70 15.84 8.91 1.05
N ARG A 71 15.55 9.86 0.15
CA ARG A 71 16.32 9.97 -1.08
C ARG A 71 17.66 10.60 -0.77
N GLU A 72 18.73 9.91 -1.13
CA GLU A 72 20.07 10.43 -0.99
C GLU A 72 20.23 11.70 -1.84
N PRO A 73 20.69 12.82 -1.27
CA PRO A 73 21.02 14.01 -2.03
C PRO A 73 22.13 13.74 -3.05
N GLU A 74 22.19 14.54 -4.10
CA GLU A 74 23.28 14.48 -5.09
C GLU A 74 24.62 14.79 -4.41
N GLU A 75 25.72 14.24 -4.91
CA GLU A 75 27.05 14.34 -4.28
C GLU A 75 27.47 15.79 -4.01
N ASP A 76 27.11 16.73 -4.89
CA ASP A 76 27.43 18.14 -4.78
C ASP A 76 26.49 18.97 -3.89
N PHE A 77 25.47 18.33 -3.27
CA PHE A 77 24.46 19.04 -2.49
C PHE A 77 25.04 19.63 -1.19
N PHE A 78 26.01 18.97 -0.61
CA PHE A 78 26.66 19.43 0.63
C PHE A 78 28.09 19.94 0.32
N PRO A 79 28.39 21.23 0.59
CA PRO A 79 29.72 21.78 0.36
C PRO A 79 30.77 21.19 1.30
N VAL A 80 30.34 20.67 2.47
CA VAL A 80 31.24 20.14 3.51
C VAL A 80 30.67 18.87 4.12
N GLU A 81 31.51 17.85 4.34
CA GLU A 81 31.10 16.54 4.90
C GLU A 81 30.42 16.67 6.27
N SER A 82 30.84 17.60 7.11
CA SER A 82 30.25 17.85 8.44
C SER A 82 28.76 18.30 8.34
N GLU A 83 28.38 19.04 7.30
CA GLU A 83 26.99 19.45 7.07
C GLU A 83 26.14 18.26 6.62
N LYS A 84 26.70 17.40 5.80
CA LYS A 84 26.08 16.14 5.36
C LYS A 84 25.81 15.22 6.55
N GLU A 85 26.79 15.02 7.43
CA GLU A 85 26.63 14.23 8.64
C GLU A 85 25.59 14.81 9.60
N LYS A 86 25.58 16.14 9.77
CA LYS A 86 24.56 16.82 10.58
C LYS A 86 23.17 16.60 10.01
N TRP A 87 23.02 16.76 8.71
CA TRP A 87 21.75 16.54 8.01
C TRP A 87 21.25 15.11 8.19
N TYR A 88 22.11 14.10 8.01
CA TYR A 88 21.73 12.69 8.21
C TYR A 88 21.28 12.41 9.66
N ARG A 89 21.96 12.95 10.64
CA ARG A 89 21.57 12.78 12.05
C ARG A 89 20.22 13.43 12.37
N GLU A 90 20.00 14.66 11.91
CA GLU A 90 18.77 15.39 12.18
C GLU A 90 17.58 14.78 11.45
N TYR A 91 17.77 14.44 10.19
CA TYR A 91 16.71 13.83 9.36
C TYR A 91 16.38 12.42 9.85
N GLY A 92 17.38 11.61 10.16
CA GLY A 92 17.22 10.27 10.72
C GLY A 92 16.41 10.28 12.00
N ARG A 93 16.74 11.18 12.94
CA ARG A 93 16.02 11.30 14.22
C ARG A 93 14.53 11.70 14.02
N LYS A 94 14.24 12.60 13.08
CA LYS A 94 12.85 12.97 12.76
C LYS A 94 12.08 11.77 12.18
N ALA A 95 12.70 11.08 11.24
CA ALA A 95 12.14 9.89 10.64
C ALA A 95 11.85 8.79 11.68
N GLU A 96 12.77 8.53 12.60
CA GLU A 96 12.60 7.58 13.69
C GLU A 96 11.42 7.95 14.59
N THR A 97 11.32 9.21 15.00
CA THR A 97 10.21 9.68 15.85
C THR A 97 8.87 9.48 15.18
N MET A 98 8.74 9.85 13.90
CA MET A 98 7.53 9.64 13.10
C MET A 98 7.18 8.15 12.94
N LEU A 99 8.17 7.34 12.66
CA LEU A 99 7.98 5.89 12.46
C LEU A 99 7.52 5.20 13.75
N GLU A 100 8.10 5.55 14.91
CA GLU A 100 7.65 5.00 16.20
C GLU A 100 6.23 5.48 16.56
N GLU A 101 5.83 6.71 16.21
CA GLU A 101 4.45 7.16 16.33
C GLU A 101 3.50 6.30 15.49
N TYR A 102 3.84 6.04 14.22
CA TYR A 102 3.04 5.21 13.32
C TYR A 102 2.94 3.76 13.79
N LYS A 103 4.03 3.20 14.32
CA LYS A 103 4.03 1.89 14.95
C LYS A 103 3.05 1.84 16.13
N GLY A 104 3.12 2.84 17.01
CA GLY A 104 2.19 2.96 18.13
C GLY A 104 0.73 3.02 17.70
N MET A 105 0.43 3.75 16.61
CA MET A 105 -0.93 3.82 16.06
C MET A 105 -1.44 2.47 15.59
N LEU A 106 -0.62 1.66 14.92
CA LEU A 106 -0.99 0.32 14.46
C LEU A 106 -1.19 -0.65 15.63
N ILE A 107 -0.31 -0.63 16.63
CA ILE A 107 -0.46 -1.45 17.84
C ILE A 107 -1.73 -1.05 18.60
N ASN A 108 -2.01 0.23 18.77
CA ASN A 108 -3.23 0.72 19.40
C ASN A 108 -4.51 0.35 18.62
N ALA A 109 -4.39 0.12 17.32
CA ALA A 109 -5.48 -0.34 16.47
C ALA A 109 -5.72 -1.85 16.54
N GLY A 110 -4.87 -2.61 17.26
CA GLY A 110 -5.04 -4.04 17.53
C GLY A 110 -4.05 -5.00 16.90
N PHE A 111 -3.03 -4.49 16.17
CA PHE A 111 -1.93 -5.34 15.72
C PHE A 111 -1.08 -5.80 16.92
N ALA A 112 -0.59 -7.04 16.88
CA ALA A 112 0.41 -7.49 17.83
C ALA A 112 1.75 -6.76 17.59
N PRO A 113 2.50 -6.40 18.66
CA PRO A 113 3.77 -5.66 18.50
C PRO A 113 4.79 -6.37 17.61
N GLU A 114 4.81 -7.70 17.62
CA GLU A 114 5.67 -8.55 16.77
C GLU A 114 5.29 -8.55 15.29
N ASP A 115 4.06 -8.17 14.96
CA ASP A 115 3.57 -8.08 13.59
C ASP A 115 3.73 -6.68 12.99
N VAL A 116 4.24 -5.71 13.77
CA VAL A 116 4.48 -4.34 13.31
C VAL A 116 5.96 -4.01 13.36
N SER A 117 6.53 -3.69 12.22
CA SER A 117 7.90 -3.21 12.10
C SER A 117 7.96 -1.83 11.45
N VAL A 118 9.01 -1.09 11.75
CA VAL A 118 9.28 0.21 11.15
C VAL A 118 10.73 0.28 10.68
N ARG A 119 10.98 1.00 9.61
CA ARG A 119 12.34 1.20 9.12
C ARG A 119 12.46 2.48 8.30
N SER A 120 13.58 3.14 8.43
CA SER A 120 14.03 4.15 7.48
C SER A 120 15.06 3.54 6.53
N THR A 121 15.10 3.99 5.31
CA THR A 121 16.08 3.54 4.33
C THR A 121 16.57 4.72 3.50
N LEU A 122 17.88 4.87 3.44
CA LEU A 122 18.54 5.84 2.58
C LEU A 122 18.81 5.18 1.23
N ARG A 123 18.39 5.81 0.13
CA ARG A 123 18.59 5.27 -1.21
C ARG A 123 18.86 6.34 -2.25
N TYR A 124 19.82 6.04 -3.10
CA TYR A 124 19.94 6.70 -4.39
C TYR A 124 19.03 6.00 -5.41
N CYS A 125 18.13 6.74 -6.04
CA CYS A 125 17.24 6.23 -7.08
C CYS A 125 16.67 7.37 -7.93
N PRO A 126 16.29 7.09 -9.19
CA PRO A 126 15.81 8.11 -10.13
C PRO A 126 14.57 8.85 -9.64
N SER A 127 13.71 8.18 -8.85
CA SER A 127 12.54 8.80 -8.25
C SER A 127 12.13 8.12 -6.94
N MET A 128 11.44 8.85 -6.06
CA MET A 128 10.90 8.31 -4.82
C MET A 128 9.98 7.10 -5.03
N ALA A 129 9.17 7.11 -6.09
CA ALA A 129 8.31 5.98 -6.43
C ALA A 129 9.11 4.70 -6.73
N GLU A 130 10.23 4.83 -7.44
CA GLU A 130 11.12 3.69 -7.74
C GLU A 130 11.84 3.20 -6.49
N CYS A 131 12.24 4.09 -5.58
CA CYS A 131 12.78 3.70 -4.29
C CYS A 131 11.79 2.85 -3.49
N ILE A 132 10.54 3.30 -3.41
CA ILE A 132 9.48 2.61 -2.66
C ILE A 132 9.20 1.23 -3.28
N LEU A 133 9.09 1.15 -4.60
CA LEU A 133 8.89 -0.12 -5.30
C LEU A 133 10.05 -1.08 -5.10
N ALA A 134 11.29 -0.59 -5.15
CA ALA A 134 12.46 -1.42 -4.87
C ALA A 134 12.49 -1.97 -3.43
N GLU A 135 12.01 -1.20 -2.44
CA GLU A 135 11.85 -1.73 -1.07
C GLU A 135 10.76 -2.81 -1.00
N ARG A 136 9.64 -2.61 -1.70
CA ARG A 136 8.56 -3.59 -1.77
C ARG A 136 9.06 -4.89 -2.42
N ASP A 137 9.76 -4.79 -3.55
CA ASP A 137 10.25 -5.95 -4.31
C ASP A 137 11.29 -6.75 -3.52
N LYS A 138 12.21 -6.06 -2.82
CA LYS A 138 13.25 -6.69 -2.00
C LYS A 138 12.69 -7.62 -0.91
N LEU A 139 11.51 -7.29 -0.38
CA LEU A 139 10.90 -7.96 0.76
C LEU A 139 9.60 -8.69 0.38
N GLU A 140 9.29 -8.74 -0.91
CA GLU A 140 8.15 -9.47 -1.47
C GLU A 140 6.80 -9.17 -0.79
N TYR A 141 6.53 -7.90 -0.49
CA TYR A 141 5.24 -7.52 0.11
C TYR A 141 4.09 -7.69 -0.89
N GLY A 142 3.00 -8.33 -0.44
CA GLY A 142 1.79 -8.54 -1.24
C GLY A 142 0.98 -7.28 -1.45
N THR A 143 1.05 -6.33 -0.51
CA THR A 143 0.30 -5.07 -0.55
C THR A 143 1.22 -3.88 -0.26
N LEU A 144 1.13 -2.86 -1.11
CA LEU A 144 1.77 -1.56 -0.92
C LEU A 144 0.70 -0.50 -0.64
N VAL A 145 0.83 0.21 0.47
CA VAL A 145 -0.07 1.28 0.87
C VAL A 145 0.67 2.61 0.82
N VAL A 146 0.06 3.61 0.20
CA VAL A 146 0.62 4.96 0.10
C VAL A 146 -0.47 6.02 0.33
N GLY A 147 -0.10 7.16 0.88
CA GLY A 147 -0.95 8.34 0.86
C GLY A 147 -1.14 8.88 -0.57
N ARG A 148 -2.30 9.44 -0.87
CA ARG A 148 -2.58 10.01 -2.21
C ARG A 148 -1.62 11.13 -2.57
N LYS A 149 -1.31 12.02 -1.63
CA LYS A 149 -0.35 13.12 -1.78
C LYS A 149 0.64 13.06 -0.61
N GLY A 150 1.91 13.30 -0.90
CA GLY A 150 2.95 13.48 0.13
C GLY A 150 3.13 14.96 0.46
N LEU A 151 4.29 15.31 1.02
CA LEU A 151 4.62 16.69 1.43
C LEU A 151 4.67 17.72 0.29
N SER A 152 4.84 17.30 -0.96
CA SER A 152 4.86 18.23 -2.11
C SER A 152 3.45 18.63 -2.52
N HIS A 153 2.99 19.78 -2.06
CA HIS A 153 1.67 20.36 -2.35
C HIS A 153 1.58 21.00 -3.75
N LYS A 154 1.67 20.23 -4.83
CA LYS A 154 1.22 20.73 -6.14
C LYS A 154 -0.23 20.29 -6.34
N GLU A 155 -1.14 21.26 -6.22
CA GLU A 155 -2.60 21.04 -6.21
C GLU A 155 -3.20 20.59 -7.54
N GLU A 156 -2.43 20.60 -8.62
CA GLU A 156 -2.95 20.44 -10.00
C GLU A 156 -3.23 18.99 -10.43
N PHE A 157 -2.87 17.98 -9.63
CA PHE A 157 -3.06 16.59 -10.03
C PHE A 157 -4.00 15.84 -9.06
N LEU A 158 -4.94 15.08 -9.63
CA LEU A 158 -5.84 14.18 -8.90
C LEU A 158 -5.06 13.15 -8.04
N PHE A 159 -3.89 12.75 -8.50
CA PHE A 159 -2.95 11.90 -7.76
C PHE A 159 -1.62 12.64 -7.59
N GLY A 160 -0.96 12.47 -6.45
CA GLY A 160 0.41 12.93 -6.26
C GLY A 160 1.36 12.25 -7.26
N SER A 161 2.48 12.89 -7.58
CA SER A 161 3.46 12.37 -8.53
C SER A 161 4.00 10.97 -8.15
N ILE A 162 4.14 10.71 -6.85
CA ILE A 162 4.63 9.44 -6.31
C ILE A 162 3.55 8.36 -6.39
N SER A 163 2.37 8.58 -5.79
CA SER A 163 1.28 7.61 -5.78
C SER A 163 0.80 7.28 -7.19
N GLY A 164 0.67 8.29 -8.05
CA GLY A 164 0.31 8.10 -9.46
C GLY A 164 1.35 7.30 -10.24
N LYS A 165 2.66 7.48 -9.99
CA LYS A 165 3.70 6.65 -10.61
C LYS A 165 3.65 5.22 -10.08
N ILE A 166 3.49 5.02 -8.77
CA ILE A 166 3.37 3.70 -8.16
C ILE A 166 2.22 2.90 -8.78
N VAL A 167 1.01 3.49 -8.85
CA VAL A 167 -0.17 2.82 -9.44
C VAL A 167 0.08 2.37 -10.89
N ARG A 168 0.80 3.18 -11.68
CA ARG A 168 1.09 2.82 -13.07
C ARG A 168 2.20 1.79 -13.24
N THR A 169 3.13 1.70 -12.30
CA THR A 169 4.36 0.90 -12.48
C THR A 169 4.50 -0.29 -11.56
N ALA A 170 3.75 -0.36 -10.46
CA ALA A 170 3.73 -1.52 -9.58
C ALA A 170 3.33 -2.80 -10.33
N ARG A 171 3.97 -3.91 -10.00
CA ARG A 171 3.70 -5.25 -10.57
C ARG A 171 3.62 -6.26 -9.45
N ASN A 172 2.81 -7.28 -9.64
CA ASN A 172 2.69 -8.43 -8.73
C ASN A 172 2.38 -8.04 -7.27
N CYS A 173 1.62 -6.97 -7.05
CA CYS A 173 1.14 -6.56 -5.74
C CYS A 173 -0.15 -5.75 -5.83
N THR A 174 -0.87 -5.72 -4.74
CA THR A 174 -2.00 -4.80 -4.55
C THR A 174 -1.48 -3.43 -4.14
N VAL A 175 -2.07 -2.37 -4.66
CA VAL A 175 -1.73 -0.99 -4.27
C VAL A 175 -2.97 -0.31 -3.67
N TRP A 176 -2.85 0.18 -2.44
CA TRP A 176 -3.85 1.02 -1.80
C TRP A 176 -3.38 2.46 -1.80
N VAL A 177 -4.20 3.35 -2.34
CA VAL A 177 -3.97 4.80 -2.30
C VAL A 177 -5.00 5.41 -1.37
N VAL A 178 -4.54 5.97 -0.25
CA VAL A 178 -5.40 6.53 0.81
C VAL A 178 -5.36 8.05 0.79
N GLU A 179 -6.53 8.66 0.86
CA GLU A 179 -6.70 10.12 0.94
C GLU A 179 -6.98 10.58 2.37
#